data_3f8b79ba60817514ce5d1a1f7e78f5f1
#
_entry.id   3f8b79ba60817514ce5d1a1f7e78f5f1
#
_cell.length_a   1.000
_cell.length_b   1.000
_cell.length_c   1.000
_cell.angle_alpha   90.00
_cell.angle_beta   90.00
_cell.angle_gamma   90.00
#
_symmetry.space_group_name_H-M   'P 1'
#
loop_
_entity.id
_entity.type
_entity.pdbx_description
1 polymer ?
#
loop_
_entity_poly.entity_id
_entity_poly.type
_entity_poly.pdbx_seq_one_letter_code
_entity_poly.pdbx_strand_id
1 'polypeptide(L)'
;MAAQPKEFELTLTPRSRYDAIDVAGRVRERFGDALAGFPRALYCSLHTTAGYLEQSFSSRLENRRERLDPFVRAFQSLFPPDAGYRHDQLHLRCELSEDQRLCEPRNADSHLTFIGSGLRSCVTYRHRPGEPVYFMDLDGIHEGQPRTRRTRVLGYTREEEVDVVRCEVPVSRHPIDSINLADPRIGVMALAREMVSRHGVTSGRIRVALDAREQDSGVTVNEYETLLMRHDLAEVLADPLKFAARTGVRMLRDPLSIPSKSKGYARYDLVQLLNELMDALKVSESAVERLLARAMAVPARRFLRLKRSLSMLVSSRDGIVRGTYQNPILLQWARAPRGSRALELTLTRFC
;
A
#
# COMPACT_ATOMS: atom_id res chain seq x y z
N MET A 1 -25.68 15.77 -21.63
CA MET A 1 -25.80 15.16 -20.28
C MET A 1 -24.43 14.61 -19.88
N ALA A 2 -23.98 14.82 -18.66
CA ALA A 2 -22.77 14.17 -18.17
C ALA A 2 -22.98 12.64 -18.17
N ALA A 3 -21.94 11.89 -18.58
CA ALA A 3 -22.02 10.43 -18.58
C ALA A 3 -22.13 9.93 -17.13
N GLN A 4 -23.04 8.99 -16.90
CA GLN A 4 -23.15 8.36 -15.57
C GLN A 4 -21.87 7.58 -15.25
N PRO A 5 -21.41 7.56 -13.99
CA PRO A 5 -20.25 6.78 -13.60
C PRO A 5 -20.39 5.31 -14.00
N LYS A 6 -19.31 4.73 -14.50
CA LYS A 6 -19.31 3.35 -14.99
C LYS A 6 -18.22 2.55 -14.31
N GLU A 7 -18.62 1.44 -13.71
CA GLU A 7 -17.71 0.52 -13.00
C GLU A 7 -17.36 -0.68 -13.88
N PHE A 8 -16.06 -1.02 -13.87
CA PHE A 8 -15.47 -2.17 -14.55
C PHE A 8 -14.79 -3.05 -13.53
N GLU A 9 -15.03 -4.34 -13.57
CA GLU A 9 -14.32 -5.33 -12.77
C GLU A 9 -13.42 -6.17 -13.65
N LEU A 10 -12.16 -6.31 -13.22
CA LEU A 10 -11.13 -7.05 -13.92
C LEU A 10 -10.55 -8.13 -13.02
N THR A 11 -10.39 -9.31 -13.61
CA THR A 11 -9.56 -10.38 -13.08
C THR A 11 -8.22 -10.34 -13.79
N LEU A 12 -7.13 -10.31 -13.01
CA LEU A 12 -5.77 -10.24 -13.49
C LEU A 12 -5.03 -11.51 -13.10
N THR A 13 -4.14 -11.97 -13.98
CA THR A 13 -3.25 -13.12 -13.73
C THR A 13 -1.81 -12.62 -13.87
N PRO A 14 -1.06 -12.47 -12.76
CA PRO A 14 0.33 -12.07 -12.80
C PRO A 14 1.19 -13.16 -13.42
N ARG A 15 2.29 -12.75 -14.09
CA ARG A 15 3.23 -13.64 -14.77
C ARG A 15 4.44 -14.02 -13.93
N SER A 16 4.66 -13.30 -12.84
CA SER A 16 5.78 -13.48 -11.91
C SER A 16 5.39 -13.02 -10.52
N ARG A 17 6.21 -13.33 -9.50
CA ARG A 17 5.97 -12.88 -8.13
C ARG A 17 5.78 -11.35 -8.04
N TYR A 18 6.68 -10.60 -8.67
CA TYR A 18 6.48 -9.17 -8.96
C TYR A 18 6.04 -9.00 -10.41
N ASP A 19 4.89 -8.38 -10.63
CA ASP A 19 4.41 -8.00 -11.95
C ASP A 19 3.74 -6.62 -11.92
N ALA A 20 3.99 -5.82 -12.94
CA ALA A 20 3.31 -4.56 -13.19
C ALA A 20 2.38 -4.73 -14.38
N ILE A 21 1.07 -4.74 -14.13
CA ILE A 21 0.03 -5.02 -15.12
C ILE A 21 -0.66 -3.71 -15.50
N ASP A 22 -0.67 -3.36 -16.79
CA ASP A 22 -1.40 -2.18 -17.29
C ASP A 22 -2.91 -2.42 -17.25
N VAL A 23 -3.56 -1.90 -16.23
CA VAL A 23 -5.01 -2.03 -16.02
C VAL A 23 -5.79 -1.15 -16.99
N ALA A 24 -5.30 0.04 -17.34
CA ALA A 24 -5.98 0.89 -18.32
C ALA A 24 -6.01 0.21 -19.71
N GLY A 25 -4.90 -0.42 -20.11
CA GLY A 25 -4.82 -1.27 -21.30
C GLY A 25 -5.78 -2.46 -21.22
N ARG A 26 -5.86 -3.16 -20.09
CA ARG A 26 -6.80 -4.29 -19.89
C ARG A 26 -8.26 -3.89 -19.94
N VAL A 27 -8.62 -2.70 -19.42
CA VAL A 27 -9.98 -2.16 -19.59
C VAL A 27 -10.29 -1.97 -21.07
N ARG A 28 -9.37 -1.37 -21.82
CA ARG A 28 -9.55 -1.14 -23.27
C ARG A 28 -9.65 -2.46 -24.06
N GLU A 29 -8.79 -3.44 -23.76
CA GLU A 29 -8.83 -4.76 -24.41
C GLU A 29 -10.18 -5.46 -24.18
N ARG A 30 -10.73 -5.38 -22.96
CA ARG A 30 -11.93 -6.14 -22.60
C ARG A 30 -13.25 -5.40 -22.87
N PHE A 31 -13.25 -4.07 -22.76
CA PHE A 31 -14.46 -3.25 -22.80
C PHE A 31 -14.42 -2.17 -23.89
N GLY A 32 -13.41 -2.21 -24.78
CA GLY A 32 -13.21 -1.20 -25.80
C GLY A 32 -12.97 0.18 -25.21
N ASP A 33 -13.44 1.21 -25.88
CA ASP A 33 -13.27 2.60 -25.47
C ASP A 33 -14.26 3.05 -24.37
N ALA A 34 -14.83 2.11 -23.64
CA ALA A 34 -15.86 2.41 -22.63
C ALA A 34 -15.38 3.34 -21.49
N LEU A 35 -14.06 3.48 -21.29
CA LEU A 35 -13.46 4.41 -20.32
C LEU A 35 -13.10 5.77 -20.97
N ALA A 36 -12.99 5.85 -22.29
CA ALA A 36 -12.54 7.05 -23.00
C ALA A 36 -13.46 8.27 -22.80
N GLY A 37 -14.76 8.05 -22.54
CA GLY A 37 -15.72 9.12 -22.26
C GLY A 37 -15.60 9.77 -20.87
N PHE A 38 -14.69 9.29 -20.02
CA PHE A 38 -14.51 9.79 -18.66
C PHE A 38 -13.17 10.50 -18.49
N PRO A 39 -13.16 11.76 -18.02
CA PRO A 39 -11.91 12.49 -17.78
C PRO A 39 -11.14 12.01 -16.54
N ARG A 40 -11.79 11.19 -15.71
CA ARG A 40 -11.21 10.65 -14.47
C ARG A 40 -11.60 9.18 -14.30
N ALA A 41 -10.70 8.44 -13.66
CA ALA A 41 -10.97 7.08 -13.26
C ALA A 41 -10.36 6.80 -11.88
N LEU A 42 -11.12 6.08 -11.04
CA LEU A 42 -10.64 5.55 -9.76
C LEU A 42 -10.30 4.09 -9.97
N TYR A 43 -9.11 3.70 -9.57
CA TYR A 43 -8.59 2.33 -9.60
C TYR A 43 -8.54 1.78 -8.19
N CYS A 44 -9.09 0.59 -7.96
CA CYS A 44 -9.23 -0.02 -6.65
C CYS A 44 -8.76 -1.47 -6.68
N SER A 45 -7.66 -1.78 -5.98
CA SER A 45 -7.18 -3.13 -5.73
C SER A 45 -7.97 -3.75 -4.57
N LEU A 46 -8.27 -5.05 -4.67
CA LEU A 46 -8.91 -5.84 -3.61
C LEU A 46 -7.90 -6.72 -2.84
N HIS A 47 -6.61 -6.39 -2.92
CA HIS A 47 -5.51 -7.17 -2.35
C HIS A 47 -4.63 -6.32 -1.44
N THR A 48 -3.97 -6.99 -0.48
CA THR A 48 -3.10 -6.36 0.53
C THR A 48 -1.65 -6.26 0.08
N THR A 49 -1.24 -7.07 -0.90
CA THR A 49 0.11 -7.11 -1.47
C THR A 49 0.17 -6.60 -2.91
N ALA A 50 -0.92 -5.99 -3.40
CA ALA A 50 -0.97 -5.43 -4.75
C ALA A 50 -1.78 -4.13 -4.78
N GLY A 51 -1.33 -3.15 -5.55
CA GLY A 51 -1.97 -1.82 -5.60
C GLY A 51 -1.36 -0.92 -6.63
N TYR A 52 -1.54 0.37 -6.42
CA TYR A 52 -1.21 1.43 -7.38
C TYR A 52 -0.33 2.49 -6.75
N LEU A 53 0.50 3.13 -7.52
CA LEU A 53 1.13 4.40 -7.15
C LEU A 53 0.14 5.56 -7.41
N GLU A 54 0.31 6.66 -6.70
CA GLU A 54 -0.43 7.90 -7.00
C GLU A 54 0.00 8.46 -8.37
N GLN A 55 -0.94 9.01 -9.14
CA GLN A 55 -0.66 9.56 -10.47
C GLN A 55 0.50 10.55 -10.47
N SER A 56 0.54 11.46 -9.49
CA SER A 56 1.60 12.46 -9.39
C SER A 56 2.99 11.84 -9.24
N PHE A 57 3.07 10.66 -8.62
CA PHE A 57 4.33 9.94 -8.48
C PHE A 57 4.63 9.07 -9.70
N SER A 58 3.65 8.34 -10.21
CA SER A 58 3.77 7.56 -11.45
C SER A 58 4.22 8.44 -12.63
N SER A 59 3.67 9.65 -12.74
CA SER A 59 4.07 10.62 -13.77
C SER A 59 5.52 11.09 -13.65
N ARG A 60 6.09 11.17 -12.45
CA ARG A 60 7.53 11.45 -12.27
C ARG A 60 8.41 10.30 -12.76
N LEU A 61 7.88 9.10 -12.76
CA LEU A 61 8.48 7.91 -13.33
C LEU A 61 8.03 7.69 -14.79
N GLU A 62 7.53 8.76 -15.44
CA GLU A 62 7.12 8.81 -16.85
C GLU A 62 5.98 7.81 -17.19
N ASN A 63 5.29 7.23 -16.19
CA ASN A 63 4.32 6.14 -16.35
C ASN A 63 4.88 4.97 -17.18
N ARG A 64 6.18 4.69 -17.04
CA ARG A 64 6.88 3.61 -17.75
C ARG A 64 7.28 2.50 -16.82
N ARG A 65 7.04 1.27 -17.25
CA ARG A 65 7.41 0.07 -16.49
C ARG A 65 8.91 0.06 -16.14
N GLU A 66 9.76 0.45 -17.10
CA GLU A 66 11.21 0.49 -16.95
C GLU A 66 11.69 1.44 -15.85
N ARG A 67 10.85 2.42 -15.47
CA ARG A 67 11.10 3.36 -14.36
C ARG A 67 10.43 2.94 -13.06
N LEU A 68 9.28 2.27 -13.16
CA LEU A 68 8.52 1.80 -12.01
C LEU A 68 9.16 0.56 -11.36
N ASP A 69 9.63 -0.39 -12.17
CA ASP A 69 10.23 -1.64 -11.70
C ASP A 69 11.46 -1.39 -10.79
N PRO A 70 12.46 -0.57 -11.14
CA PRO A 70 13.59 -0.28 -10.27
C PRO A 70 13.15 0.36 -8.93
N PHE A 71 12.18 1.29 -8.97
CA PHE A 71 11.66 1.90 -7.76
C PHE A 71 11.06 0.88 -6.80
N VAL A 72 10.23 -0.05 -7.29
CA VAL A 72 9.62 -1.09 -6.44
C VAL A 72 10.67 -2.08 -5.95
N ARG A 73 11.59 -2.52 -6.83
CA ARG A 73 12.69 -3.43 -6.49
C ARG A 73 13.59 -2.87 -5.41
N ALA A 74 13.80 -1.54 -5.38
CA ALA A 74 14.53 -0.89 -4.31
C ALA A 74 13.91 -1.16 -2.93
N PHE A 75 12.59 -1.11 -2.82
CA PHE A 75 11.90 -1.46 -1.56
C PHE A 75 11.88 -2.97 -1.30
N GLN A 76 11.79 -3.80 -2.34
CA GLN A 76 11.91 -5.26 -2.17
C GLN A 76 13.29 -5.69 -1.65
N SER A 77 14.35 -4.98 -2.03
CA SER A 77 15.69 -5.26 -1.51
C SER A 77 15.85 -4.83 -0.05
N LEU A 78 15.08 -3.84 0.43
CA LEU A 78 14.99 -3.50 1.86
C LEU A 78 14.24 -4.56 2.67
N PHE A 79 13.28 -5.21 2.04
CA PHE A 79 12.43 -6.24 2.61
C PHE A 79 12.55 -7.52 1.78
N PRO A 80 13.70 -8.21 1.79
CA PRO A 80 13.89 -9.40 0.97
C PRO A 80 13.00 -10.54 1.46
N PRO A 81 12.56 -11.43 0.58
CA PRO A 81 11.81 -12.62 0.99
C PRO A 81 12.64 -13.50 1.93
N ASP A 82 11.97 -14.30 2.74
CA ASP A 82 12.57 -15.29 3.65
C ASP A 82 13.56 -14.71 4.69
N ALA A 83 13.44 -13.43 5.02
CA ALA A 83 14.33 -12.77 5.98
C ALA A 83 14.01 -13.07 7.46
N GLY A 84 13.23 -14.10 7.71
CA GLY A 84 12.87 -14.55 9.07
C GLY A 84 11.82 -13.65 9.73
N TYR A 85 10.92 -13.10 8.95
CA TYR A 85 9.78 -12.31 9.44
C TYR A 85 8.88 -13.13 10.36
N ARG A 86 8.35 -12.49 11.40
CA ARG A 86 7.42 -13.14 12.32
C ARG A 86 6.08 -13.46 11.67
N HIS A 87 5.63 -12.63 10.74
CA HIS A 87 4.46 -12.90 9.91
C HIS A 87 4.57 -14.25 9.20
N ASP A 88 5.73 -14.61 8.69
CA ASP A 88 5.98 -15.83 7.93
C ASP A 88 6.17 -17.07 8.82
N GLN A 89 6.25 -16.89 10.15
CA GLN A 89 6.31 -17.95 11.13
C GLN A 89 4.87 -18.44 11.44
N LEU A 90 4.29 -19.19 10.51
CA LEU A 90 2.86 -19.58 10.53
C LEU A 90 2.43 -20.32 11.82
N HIS A 91 3.37 -20.99 12.51
CA HIS A 91 3.12 -21.64 13.79
C HIS A 91 2.82 -20.65 14.95
N LEU A 92 3.22 -19.38 14.81
CA LEU A 92 2.93 -18.32 15.77
C LEU A 92 1.60 -17.61 15.49
N ARG A 93 0.97 -17.89 14.34
CA ARG A 93 -0.26 -17.26 13.90
C ARG A 93 -1.45 -18.08 14.41
N CYS A 94 -1.87 -17.78 15.64
CA CYS A 94 -2.95 -18.51 16.32
C CYS A 94 -4.35 -18.22 15.74
N GLU A 95 -4.50 -17.18 14.95
CA GLU A 95 -5.74 -16.82 14.26
C GLU A 95 -6.02 -17.67 13.02
N LEU A 96 -5.01 -18.38 12.50
CA LEU A 96 -5.16 -19.28 11.36
C LEU A 96 -5.55 -20.70 11.81
N SER A 97 -6.52 -21.30 11.12
CA SER A 97 -6.76 -22.74 11.23
C SER A 97 -5.60 -23.55 10.64
N GLU A 98 -5.55 -24.86 10.91
CA GLU A 98 -4.51 -25.73 10.34
C GLU A 98 -4.54 -25.72 8.81
N ASP A 99 -5.75 -25.82 8.21
CA ASP A 99 -5.91 -25.77 6.74
C ASP A 99 -5.47 -24.41 6.17
N GLN A 100 -5.76 -23.31 6.85
CA GLN A 100 -5.30 -21.99 6.44
C GLN A 100 -3.78 -21.87 6.50
N ARG A 101 -3.12 -22.43 7.54
CA ARG A 101 -1.66 -22.42 7.65
C ARG A 101 -0.97 -23.17 6.52
N LEU A 102 -1.59 -24.24 6.00
CA LEU A 102 -1.04 -24.98 4.87
C LEU A 102 -1.07 -24.19 3.55
N CYS A 103 -2.03 -23.28 3.40
CA CYS A 103 -2.21 -22.49 2.18
C CYS A 103 -1.76 -21.02 2.32
N GLU A 104 -1.37 -20.59 3.52
CA GLU A 104 -1.01 -19.20 3.78
C GLU A 104 0.36 -18.87 3.16
N PRO A 105 0.46 -17.84 2.32
CA PRO A 105 1.72 -17.48 1.72
C PRO A 105 2.67 -16.82 2.72
N ARG A 106 3.96 -17.11 2.62
CA ARG A 106 5.03 -16.38 3.29
C ARG A 106 5.36 -15.13 2.48
N ASN A 107 4.73 -14.02 2.82
CA ASN A 107 4.75 -12.81 2.01
C ASN A 107 4.86 -11.52 2.83
N ALA A 108 5.43 -11.60 4.04
CA ALA A 108 5.70 -10.42 4.87
C ALA A 108 6.49 -9.33 4.13
N ASP A 109 7.48 -9.74 3.31
CA ASP A 109 8.26 -8.87 2.44
C ASP A 109 7.37 -8.04 1.51
N SER A 110 6.34 -8.66 0.95
CA SER A 110 5.39 -8.02 0.03
C SER A 110 4.49 -7.02 0.77
N HIS A 111 4.03 -7.34 1.98
CA HIS A 111 3.28 -6.39 2.82
C HIS A 111 4.12 -5.17 3.22
N LEU A 112 5.36 -5.40 3.65
CA LEU A 112 6.29 -4.32 4.03
C LEU A 112 6.68 -3.47 2.82
N THR A 113 6.92 -4.09 1.67
CA THR A 113 7.18 -3.39 0.40
C THR A 113 5.98 -2.53 0.00
N PHE A 114 4.75 -3.06 0.09
CA PHE A 114 3.53 -2.31 -0.21
C PHE A 114 3.44 -1.03 0.64
N ILE A 115 3.61 -1.17 1.95
CA ILE A 115 3.54 -0.05 2.90
C ILE A 115 4.71 0.91 2.67
N GLY A 116 5.92 0.39 2.59
CA GLY A 116 7.15 1.17 2.48
C GLY A 116 7.26 1.98 1.19
N SER A 117 6.93 1.39 0.04
CA SER A 117 6.94 2.07 -1.26
C SER A 117 5.78 3.06 -1.43
N GLY A 118 4.81 3.04 -0.52
CA GLY A 118 3.64 3.91 -0.55
C GLY A 118 2.64 3.55 -1.64
N LEU A 119 2.55 2.27 -1.98
CA LEU A 119 1.45 1.74 -2.80
C LEU A 119 0.11 1.98 -2.10
N ARG A 120 -0.93 2.11 -2.88
CA ARG A 120 -2.29 2.33 -2.43
C ARG A 120 -3.24 1.29 -3.00
N SER A 121 -4.20 0.87 -2.21
CA SER A 121 -5.30 0.05 -2.70
C SER A 121 -6.25 0.84 -3.61
N CYS A 122 -6.39 2.16 -3.39
CA CYS A 122 -7.35 2.98 -4.13
C CYS A 122 -6.73 4.32 -4.52
N VAL A 123 -6.73 4.64 -5.82
CA VAL A 123 -6.17 5.87 -6.38
C VAL A 123 -7.05 6.45 -7.46
N THR A 124 -6.99 7.76 -7.62
CA THR A 124 -7.66 8.47 -8.73
C THR A 124 -6.63 8.96 -9.73
N TYR A 125 -6.93 8.74 -11.00
CA TYR A 125 -6.16 9.26 -12.13
C TYR A 125 -7.03 10.17 -12.99
N ARG A 126 -6.45 11.26 -13.49
CA ARG A 126 -6.97 11.91 -14.70
C ARG A 126 -6.74 10.94 -15.84
N HIS A 127 -7.83 10.52 -16.46
CA HIS A 127 -7.74 9.56 -17.56
C HIS A 127 -7.20 10.26 -18.81
N ARG A 128 -6.17 9.68 -19.40
CA ARG A 128 -5.59 10.07 -20.69
C ARG A 128 -5.59 8.84 -21.59
N PRO A 129 -6.26 8.90 -22.75
CA PRO A 129 -6.26 7.77 -23.67
C PRO A 129 -4.85 7.33 -24.03
N GLY A 130 -4.59 6.01 -23.90
CA GLY A 130 -3.29 5.42 -24.20
C GLY A 130 -2.26 5.49 -23.07
N GLU A 131 -2.50 6.28 -22.01
CA GLU A 131 -1.60 6.32 -20.84
C GLU A 131 -1.83 5.09 -19.94
N PRO A 132 -0.79 4.31 -19.64
CA PRO A 132 -0.93 3.12 -18.82
C PRO A 132 -1.14 3.49 -17.35
N VAL A 133 -1.90 2.63 -16.63
CA VAL A 133 -2.03 2.67 -15.17
C VAL A 133 -1.68 1.30 -14.63
N TYR A 134 -0.55 1.21 -13.93
CA TYR A 134 -0.01 -0.07 -13.50
C TYR A 134 -0.54 -0.51 -12.14
N PHE A 135 -1.12 -1.72 -12.14
CA PHE A 135 -1.35 -2.52 -10.95
C PHE A 135 -0.06 -3.27 -10.61
N MET A 136 0.52 -2.93 -9.48
CA MET A 136 1.77 -3.52 -9.01
C MET A 136 1.46 -4.66 -8.06
N ASP A 137 1.71 -5.88 -8.50
CA ASP A 137 1.56 -7.09 -7.70
C ASP A 137 2.94 -7.51 -7.16
N LEU A 138 3.04 -7.60 -5.84
CA LEU A 138 4.28 -7.93 -5.13
C LEU A 138 4.35 -9.41 -4.74
N ASP A 139 3.22 -10.13 -4.90
CA ASP A 139 3.05 -11.50 -4.46
C ASP A 139 2.16 -12.27 -5.45
N GLY A 140 2.50 -12.15 -6.74
CA GLY A 140 1.70 -12.67 -7.86
C GLY A 140 1.77 -14.19 -8.05
N ILE A 141 2.80 -14.86 -7.53
CA ILE A 141 3.00 -16.32 -7.64
C ILE A 141 3.07 -16.92 -6.25
N HIS A 142 2.31 -17.97 -6.02
CA HIS A 142 2.36 -18.78 -4.82
C HIS A 142 2.53 -20.26 -5.21
N GLU A 143 3.52 -20.94 -4.63
CA GLU A 143 3.86 -22.35 -4.93
C GLU A 143 3.95 -22.66 -6.44
N GLY A 144 4.57 -21.73 -7.19
CA GLY A 144 4.74 -21.86 -8.64
C GLY A 144 3.47 -21.58 -9.46
N GLN A 145 2.33 -21.30 -8.82
CA GLN A 145 1.07 -21.01 -9.50
C GLN A 145 0.74 -19.51 -9.48
N PRO A 146 0.26 -18.94 -10.59
CA PRO A 146 -0.23 -17.56 -10.62
C PRO A 146 -1.46 -17.39 -9.72
N ARG A 147 -1.44 -16.32 -8.90
CA ARG A 147 -2.59 -15.96 -8.07
C ARG A 147 -3.63 -15.21 -8.91
N THR A 148 -4.90 -15.39 -8.59
CA THR A 148 -5.96 -14.59 -9.18
C THR A 148 -6.06 -13.25 -8.46
N ARG A 149 -5.90 -12.14 -9.19
CA ARG A 149 -6.01 -10.78 -8.68
C ARG A 149 -7.29 -10.12 -9.21
N ARG A 150 -7.93 -9.34 -8.37
CA ARG A 150 -9.12 -8.56 -8.76
C ARG A 150 -8.88 -7.08 -8.53
N THR A 151 -9.31 -6.29 -9.48
CA THR A 151 -9.32 -4.83 -9.37
C THR A 151 -10.58 -4.26 -9.98
N ARG A 152 -11.00 -3.11 -9.48
CA ARG A 152 -12.13 -2.35 -10.02
C ARG A 152 -11.66 -1.01 -10.54
N VAL A 153 -12.27 -0.58 -11.62
CA VAL A 153 -12.05 0.73 -12.23
C VAL A 153 -13.39 1.43 -12.34
N LEU A 154 -13.49 2.64 -11.83
CA LEU A 154 -14.70 3.46 -11.91
C LEU A 154 -14.39 4.73 -12.69
N GLY A 155 -14.92 4.83 -13.93
CA GLY A 155 -14.88 6.05 -14.75
C GLY A 155 -15.94 7.05 -14.32
N TYR A 156 -15.60 8.35 -14.27
CA TYR A 156 -16.52 9.41 -13.87
C TYR A 156 -16.09 10.79 -14.41
N THR A 157 -17.03 11.75 -14.42
CA THR A 157 -16.79 13.09 -14.98
C THR A 157 -16.39 14.10 -13.93
N ARG A 158 -17.06 14.14 -12.80
CA ARG A 158 -16.79 15.12 -11.71
C ARG A 158 -16.89 14.49 -10.34
N GLU A 159 -16.30 15.17 -9.37
CA GLU A 159 -16.37 14.85 -7.94
C GLU A 159 -17.21 15.91 -7.23
N GLU A 160 -18.07 15.46 -6.33
CA GLU A 160 -18.83 16.30 -5.42
C GLU A 160 -18.53 15.86 -3.99
N GLU A 161 -17.95 16.74 -3.17
CA GLU A 161 -17.80 16.50 -1.75
C GLU A 161 -19.18 16.61 -1.10
N VAL A 162 -19.65 15.52 -0.50
CA VAL A 162 -21.03 15.42 0.02
C VAL A 162 -21.06 15.65 1.52
N ASP A 163 -20.06 15.11 2.24
CA ASP A 163 -20.03 15.19 3.71
C ASP A 163 -18.59 15.06 4.21
N VAL A 164 -18.29 15.76 5.31
CA VAL A 164 -17.00 15.71 6.02
C VAL A 164 -17.26 15.57 7.50
N VAL A 165 -16.75 14.47 8.09
CA VAL A 165 -16.91 14.20 9.52
C VAL A 165 -15.55 13.98 10.15
N ARG A 166 -15.34 14.57 11.32
CA ARG A 166 -14.13 14.37 12.15
C ARG A 166 -14.43 13.42 13.29
N CYS A 167 -13.46 12.58 13.58
CA CYS A 167 -13.53 11.65 14.70
C CYS A 167 -12.15 11.50 15.37
N GLU A 168 -12.18 11.15 16.66
CA GLU A 168 -10.99 10.82 17.42
C GLU A 168 -10.87 9.29 17.55
N VAL A 169 -9.69 8.78 17.26
CA VAL A 169 -9.36 7.35 17.38
C VAL A 169 -8.46 7.17 18.59
N PRO A 170 -8.87 6.42 19.60
CA PRO A 170 -8.02 6.12 20.74
C PRO A 170 -6.80 5.30 20.28
N VAL A 171 -5.63 5.64 20.79
CA VAL A 171 -4.37 4.97 20.51
C VAL A 171 -3.65 4.63 21.81
N SER A 172 -2.75 3.66 21.75
CA SER A 172 -1.97 3.27 22.92
C SER A 172 -0.96 4.38 23.33
N ARG A 173 -0.43 4.24 24.55
CA ARG A 173 0.64 5.10 25.04
C ARG A 173 2.03 4.70 24.53
N HIS A 174 2.13 3.64 23.75
CA HIS A 174 3.38 3.23 23.13
C HIS A 174 3.75 4.18 21.98
N PRO A 175 5.03 4.49 21.80
CA PRO A 175 5.45 5.34 20.68
C PRO A 175 5.11 4.68 19.32
N ILE A 176 5.28 3.37 19.21
CA ILE A 176 4.96 2.63 17.97
C ILE A 176 3.72 1.79 18.19
N ASP A 177 2.70 2.01 17.37
CA ASP A 177 1.42 1.29 17.46
C ASP A 177 0.73 1.24 16.11
N SER A 178 -0.19 0.28 15.98
CA SER A 178 -1.08 0.13 14.84
C SER A 178 -2.50 -0.15 15.30
N ILE A 179 -3.45 0.56 14.72
CA ILE A 179 -4.88 0.46 15.05
C ILE A 179 -5.66 0.04 13.81
N ASN A 180 -6.41 -1.07 13.95
CA ASN A 180 -7.33 -1.49 12.91
C ASN A 180 -8.58 -0.61 12.93
N LEU A 181 -8.71 0.29 11.95
CA LEU A 181 -9.87 1.16 11.83
C LEU A 181 -11.15 0.39 11.41
N ALA A 182 -11.01 -0.89 11.01
CA ALA A 182 -12.15 -1.77 10.75
C ALA A 182 -12.69 -2.45 12.02
N ASP A 183 -11.98 -2.37 13.14
CA ASP A 183 -12.47 -2.88 14.42
C ASP A 183 -13.77 -2.15 14.80
N PRO A 184 -14.88 -2.87 15.04
CA PRO A 184 -16.16 -2.25 15.39
C PRO A 184 -16.09 -1.34 16.62
N ARG A 185 -15.17 -1.63 17.57
CA ARG A 185 -14.97 -0.83 18.79
C ARG A 185 -14.40 0.56 18.50
N ILE A 186 -13.72 0.74 17.38
CA ILE A 186 -13.18 2.03 16.93
C ILE A 186 -14.26 2.90 16.27
N GLY A 187 -15.26 2.29 15.63
CA GLY A 187 -16.41 2.99 15.07
C GLY A 187 -16.19 3.68 13.71
N VAL A 188 -14.95 3.81 13.23
CA VAL A 188 -14.62 4.55 11.98
C VAL A 188 -15.36 3.98 10.77
N MET A 189 -15.39 2.65 10.62
CA MET A 189 -16.11 2.03 9.49
C MET A 189 -17.62 2.06 9.64
N ALA A 190 -18.16 2.10 10.87
CA ALA A 190 -19.58 2.32 11.11
C ALA A 190 -19.98 3.72 10.67
N LEU A 191 -19.22 4.74 11.09
CA LEU A 191 -19.40 6.12 10.68
C LEU A 191 -19.32 6.29 9.15
N ALA A 192 -18.34 5.66 8.50
CA ALA A 192 -18.21 5.70 7.05
C ALA A 192 -19.44 5.10 6.33
N ARG A 193 -19.99 3.97 6.82
CA ARG A 193 -21.21 3.35 6.25
C ARG A 193 -22.44 4.23 6.49
N GLU A 194 -22.54 4.84 7.66
CA GLU A 194 -23.62 5.77 7.97
C GLU A 194 -23.62 6.98 7.03
N MET A 195 -22.44 7.59 6.78
CA MET A 195 -22.30 8.68 5.80
C MET A 195 -22.79 8.25 4.41
N VAL A 196 -22.33 7.10 3.91
CA VAL A 196 -22.74 6.57 2.60
C VAL A 196 -24.25 6.36 2.53
N SER A 197 -24.85 5.75 3.55
CA SER A 197 -26.29 5.47 3.62
C SER A 197 -27.11 6.75 3.73
N ARG A 198 -26.75 7.67 4.63
CA ARG A 198 -27.44 8.94 4.86
C ARG A 198 -27.53 9.79 3.60
N HIS A 199 -26.49 9.80 2.79
CA HIS A 199 -26.42 10.61 1.57
C HIS A 199 -26.76 9.84 0.30
N GLY A 200 -27.09 8.55 0.38
CA GLY A 200 -27.46 7.72 -0.75
C GLY A 200 -26.40 7.69 -1.85
N VAL A 201 -25.11 7.69 -1.48
CA VAL A 201 -24.03 7.65 -2.46
C VAL A 201 -23.85 6.23 -2.97
N THR A 202 -24.07 6.03 -4.25
CA THR A 202 -23.96 4.71 -4.93
C THR A 202 -22.71 4.58 -5.80
N SER A 203 -22.06 5.70 -6.14
CA SER A 203 -20.80 5.73 -6.86
C SER A 203 -19.94 6.85 -6.28
N GLY A 204 -18.80 6.50 -5.74
CA GLY A 204 -18.00 7.51 -5.06
C GLY A 204 -16.78 6.96 -4.33
N ARG A 205 -16.33 7.72 -3.37
CA ARG A 205 -15.16 7.43 -2.56
C ARG A 205 -15.37 7.89 -1.13
N ILE A 206 -15.00 7.05 -0.18
CA ILE A 206 -14.74 7.49 1.20
C ILE A 206 -13.22 7.66 1.37
N ARG A 207 -12.79 8.83 1.82
CA ARG A 207 -11.39 9.14 2.14
C ARG A 207 -11.26 9.26 3.65
N VAL A 208 -10.29 8.57 4.23
CA VAL A 208 -9.90 8.69 5.64
C VAL A 208 -8.54 9.37 5.68
N ALA A 209 -8.44 10.52 6.31
CA ALA A 209 -7.23 11.32 6.40
C ALA A 209 -6.90 11.66 7.85
N LEU A 210 -5.60 11.73 8.15
CA LEU A 210 -5.12 12.33 9.40
C LEU A 210 -5.37 13.83 9.38
N ASP A 211 -5.87 14.40 10.47
CA ASP A 211 -5.95 15.86 10.66
C ASP A 211 -4.57 16.49 10.38
N ALA A 212 -4.56 17.71 9.86
CA ALA A 212 -3.32 18.40 9.48
C ALA A 212 -2.32 18.53 10.63
N ARG A 213 -2.81 18.62 11.86
CA ARG A 213 -2.00 18.76 13.09
C ARG A 213 -1.37 17.45 13.54
N GLU A 214 -1.87 16.31 13.09
CA GLU A 214 -1.32 15.02 13.47
C GLU A 214 0.06 14.84 12.85
N GLN A 215 1.04 14.52 13.68
CA GLN A 215 2.41 14.22 13.27
C GLN A 215 2.78 12.81 13.67
N ASP A 216 3.85 12.29 13.08
CA ASP A 216 4.42 10.99 13.41
C ASP A 216 3.39 9.85 13.38
N SER A 217 2.48 9.93 12.41
CA SER A 217 1.45 8.96 12.12
C SER A 217 1.16 8.87 10.62
N GLY A 218 0.63 7.74 10.18
CA GLY A 218 0.28 7.46 8.80
C GLY A 218 -0.93 6.53 8.73
N VAL A 219 -1.50 6.40 7.54
CA VAL A 219 -2.58 5.45 7.27
C VAL A 219 -2.27 4.61 6.06
N THR A 220 -2.72 3.37 6.06
CA THR A 220 -2.59 2.42 4.94
C THR A 220 -3.81 1.51 4.87
N VAL A 221 -3.95 0.80 3.75
CA VAL A 221 -4.87 -0.35 3.65
C VAL A 221 -4.03 -1.59 3.44
N ASN A 222 -4.06 -2.49 4.39
CA ASN A 222 -3.29 -3.72 4.35
C ASN A 222 -3.96 -4.82 5.16
N GLU A 223 -3.36 -5.99 5.24
CA GLU A 223 -3.76 -7.03 6.17
C GLU A 223 -3.40 -6.62 7.59
N TYR A 224 -4.39 -6.63 8.49
CA TYR A 224 -4.14 -6.34 9.90
C TYR A 224 -3.81 -7.63 10.62
N GLU A 225 -2.54 -7.92 10.64
CA GLU A 225 -1.95 -9.09 11.23
C GLU A 225 -1.24 -8.73 12.53
N THR A 226 -1.59 -9.38 13.60
CA THR A 226 -1.03 -9.07 14.92
C THR A 226 0.50 -9.17 14.93
N LEU A 227 1.06 -10.20 14.29
CA LEU A 227 2.51 -10.39 14.24
C LEU A 227 3.19 -9.39 13.32
N LEU A 228 2.63 -9.14 12.12
CA LEU A 228 3.15 -8.13 11.20
C LEU A 228 3.11 -6.73 11.82
N MET A 229 1.97 -6.32 12.36
CA MET A 229 1.80 -4.97 12.89
C MET A 229 2.53 -4.75 14.22
N ARG A 230 2.58 -5.76 15.09
CA ARG A 230 3.21 -5.62 16.41
C ARG A 230 4.72 -5.85 16.42
N HIS A 231 5.24 -6.59 15.45
CA HIS A 231 6.65 -6.99 15.43
C HIS A 231 7.39 -6.51 14.20
N ASP A 232 7.07 -7.02 13.01
CA ASP A 232 7.88 -6.73 11.82
C ASP A 232 7.76 -5.26 11.42
N LEU A 233 6.53 -4.74 11.29
CA LEU A 233 6.32 -3.33 10.96
C LEU A 233 6.79 -2.40 12.09
N ALA A 234 6.61 -2.77 13.35
CA ALA A 234 7.08 -1.97 14.47
C ALA A 234 8.61 -1.85 14.48
N GLU A 235 9.35 -2.91 14.17
CA GLU A 235 10.81 -2.85 14.02
C GLU A 235 11.23 -1.94 12.86
N VAL A 236 10.54 -2.02 11.72
CA VAL A 236 10.79 -1.15 10.56
C VAL A 236 10.50 0.31 10.88
N LEU A 237 9.40 0.60 11.58
CA LEU A 237 9.04 1.97 11.97
C LEU A 237 10.00 2.55 13.00
N ALA A 238 10.56 1.71 13.90
CA ALA A 238 11.51 2.15 14.91
C ALA A 238 12.86 2.54 14.29
N ASP A 239 13.40 1.70 13.42
CA ASP A 239 14.68 1.92 12.76
C ASP A 239 14.76 1.14 11.43
N PRO A 240 14.32 1.76 10.31
CA PRO A 240 14.29 1.09 9.03
C PRO A 240 15.65 0.61 8.53
N LEU A 241 16.72 1.38 8.80
CA LEU A 241 18.06 1.04 8.32
C LEU A 241 18.69 -0.08 9.15
N LYS A 242 18.49 -0.06 10.46
CA LYS A 242 18.95 -1.14 11.33
C LYS A 242 18.21 -2.45 11.04
N PHE A 243 16.93 -2.36 10.71
CA PHE A 243 16.15 -3.50 10.25
C PHE A 243 16.73 -4.09 8.96
N ALA A 244 16.95 -3.26 7.93
CA ALA A 244 17.55 -3.67 6.67
C ALA A 244 18.96 -4.26 6.84
N ALA A 245 19.80 -3.64 7.68
CA ALA A 245 21.14 -4.15 7.98
C ALA A 245 21.11 -5.52 8.68
N ARG A 246 20.22 -5.72 9.67
CA ARG A 246 20.04 -7.01 10.34
C ARG A 246 19.56 -8.10 9.39
N THR A 247 18.65 -7.75 8.51
CA THR A 247 18.10 -8.63 7.49
C THR A 247 19.18 -9.07 6.51
N GLY A 248 20.01 -8.14 6.03
CA GLY A 248 21.17 -8.44 5.18
C GLY A 248 22.20 -9.35 5.87
N VAL A 249 22.47 -9.14 7.15
CA VAL A 249 23.40 -9.99 7.94
C VAL A 249 22.81 -11.41 8.12
N ARG A 250 21.51 -11.57 8.33
CA ARG A 250 20.88 -12.90 8.40
C ARG A 250 21.02 -13.66 7.10
N MET A 251 20.79 -13.02 5.95
CA MET A 251 20.99 -13.62 4.63
C MET A 251 22.42 -14.06 4.38
N LEU A 252 23.42 -13.33 4.90
CA LEU A 252 24.83 -13.70 4.79
C LEU A 252 25.20 -14.90 5.68
N ARG A 253 24.46 -15.17 6.74
CA ARG A 253 24.67 -16.31 7.66
C ARG A 253 24.02 -17.60 7.19
N ASP A 254 23.03 -17.52 6.30
CA ASP A 254 22.37 -18.67 5.67
C ASP A 254 22.62 -18.68 4.14
N PRO A 255 23.76 -19.28 3.69
CA PRO A 255 24.17 -19.27 2.29
C PRO A 255 23.23 -20.06 1.37
N LEU A 256 22.37 -20.92 1.92
CA LEU A 256 21.41 -21.72 1.14
C LEU A 256 20.18 -20.92 0.73
N SER A 257 19.91 -19.81 1.39
CA SER A 257 18.82 -18.90 1.05
C SER A 257 19.14 -17.92 -0.10
N ILE A 258 20.40 -17.89 -0.58
CA ILE A 258 20.84 -16.97 -1.63
C ILE A 258 20.89 -17.70 -2.96
N PRO A 259 20.15 -17.29 -4.01
CA PRO A 259 20.33 -17.81 -5.35
C PRO A 259 21.79 -17.67 -5.79
N SER A 260 22.36 -18.71 -6.37
CA SER A 260 23.80 -18.93 -6.63
C SER A 260 24.56 -17.86 -7.42
N LYS A 261 23.89 -16.80 -7.89
CA LYS A 261 24.46 -15.70 -8.68
C LYS A 261 24.72 -14.39 -7.91
N SER A 262 24.38 -14.29 -6.62
CA SER A 262 24.37 -13.00 -5.90
C SER A 262 25.47 -12.81 -4.84
N LYS A 263 26.41 -13.77 -4.67
CA LYS A 263 27.45 -13.71 -3.61
C LYS A 263 28.40 -12.51 -3.67
N GLY A 264 28.50 -11.80 -4.81
CA GLY A 264 29.32 -10.60 -4.95
C GLY A 264 28.55 -9.28 -4.86
N TYR A 265 27.24 -9.32 -4.99
CA TYR A 265 26.40 -8.14 -5.20
C TYR A 265 25.79 -7.57 -3.93
N ALA A 266 25.61 -8.36 -2.87
CA ALA A 266 24.88 -7.94 -1.67
C ALA A 266 25.44 -6.70 -0.95
N ARG A 267 26.73 -6.40 -1.11
CA ARG A 267 27.39 -5.22 -0.52
C ARG A 267 27.36 -4.02 -1.48
N TYR A 268 27.37 -4.29 -2.79
CA TYR A 268 27.26 -3.30 -3.85
C TYR A 268 25.80 -2.87 -4.01
N ASP A 269 24.88 -3.81 -3.88
CA ASP A 269 23.44 -3.60 -4.04
C ASP A 269 22.84 -2.67 -2.99
N LEU A 270 23.29 -2.70 -1.74
CA LEU A 270 22.78 -1.80 -0.70
C LEU A 270 23.14 -0.33 -0.98
N VAL A 271 24.38 -0.07 -1.46
CA VAL A 271 24.82 1.28 -1.81
C VAL A 271 24.16 1.73 -3.10
N GLN A 272 24.07 0.85 -4.10
CA GLN A 272 23.38 1.13 -5.36
C GLN A 272 21.88 1.33 -5.15
N LEU A 273 21.26 0.53 -4.29
CA LEU A 273 19.88 0.65 -3.85
C LEU A 273 19.60 1.98 -3.14
N LEU A 274 20.48 2.41 -2.24
CA LEU A 274 20.38 3.71 -1.58
C LEU A 274 20.54 4.84 -2.59
N ASN A 275 21.42 4.70 -3.57
CA ASN A 275 21.59 5.67 -4.64
C ASN A 275 20.35 5.73 -5.56
N GLU A 276 19.82 4.58 -5.99
CA GLU A 276 18.58 4.51 -6.79
C GLU A 276 17.37 5.05 -6.03
N LEU A 277 17.26 4.76 -4.74
CA LEU A 277 16.22 5.30 -3.87
C LEU A 277 16.35 6.82 -3.73
N MET A 278 17.58 7.32 -3.67
CA MET A 278 17.87 8.75 -3.54
C MET A 278 17.68 9.51 -4.83
N ASP A 279 18.04 8.94 -5.98
CA ASP A 279 17.75 9.48 -7.30
C ASP A 279 16.23 9.55 -7.53
N ALA A 280 15.50 8.49 -7.17
CA ALA A 280 14.05 8.47 -7.23
C ALA A 280 13.39 9.51 -6.28
N LEU A 281 14.05 9.83 -5.17
CA LEU A 281 13.60 10.84 -4.20
C LEU A 281 14.17 12.24 -4.46
N LYS A 282 15.03 12.42 -5.49
CA LYS A 282 15.76 13.67 -5.82
C LYS A 282 16.56 14.22 -4.62
N VAL A 283 17.34 13.40 -3.96
CA VAL A 283 18.24 13.77 -2.87
C VAL A 283 19.67 13.81 -3.42
N SER A 284 20.44 14.88 -3.16
CA SER A 284 21.79 15.08 -3.74
C SER A 284 22.87 14.20 -3.08
N GLU A 285 23.91 13.84 -3.87
CA GLU A 285 25.03 12.97 -3.42
C GLU A 285 25.77 13.48 -2.17
N SER A 286 25.91 14.79 -1.98
CA SER A 286 26.52 15.37 -0.78
C SER A 286 25.67 15.19 0.49
N ALA A 287 24.40 14.79 0.34
CA ALA A 287 23.53 14.40 1.42
C ALA A 287 23.78 12.94 1.84
N VAL A 288 24.37 12.08 0.97
CA VAL A 288 24.59 10.64 1.22
C VAL A 288 25.53 10.41 2.39
N GLU A 289 26.70 11.04 2.38
CA GLU A 289 27.68 10.90 3.46
C GLU A 289 27.14 11.47 4.78
N ARG A 290 26.40 12.57 4.73
CA ARG A 290 25.72 13.14 5.90
C ARG A 290 24.48 12.33 6.29
N LEU A 291 23.84 11.67 5.33
CA LEU A 291 22.70 10.77 5.58
C LEU A 291 23.18 9.46 6.23
N LEU A 292 24.27 8.87 5.77
CA LEU A 292 24.90 7.69 6.40
C LEU A 292 25.38 8.00 7.82
N ALA A 293 25.94 9.18 8.06
CA ALA A 293 26.35 9.63 9.40
C ALA A 293 25.14 10.01 10.30
N ARG A 294 24.03 10.50 9.70
CA ARG A 294 22.76 10.80 10.37
C ARG A 294 21.72 9.70 10.22
N ALA A 295 22.00 8.65 9.47
CA ALA A 295 21.05 7.59 9.09
C ALA A 295 20.55 6.80 10.32
N MET A 296 21.27 6.85 11.42
CA MET A 296 20.83 6.31 12.72
C MET A 296 19.64 7.09 13.33
N ALA A 297 19.31 8.26 12.78
CA ALA A 297 18.27 9.14 13.29
C ALA A 297 17.25 9.59 12.25
N VAL A 298 17.20 8.96 11.06
CA VAL A 298 16.19 9.32 10.05
C VAL A 298 14.83 8.80 10.50
N PRO A 299 13.85 9.69 10.78
CA PRO A 299 12.51 9.27 11.12
C PRO A 299 11.94 8.35 10.04
N ALA A 300 11.26 7.28 10.42
CA ALA A 300 10.62 6.34 9.50
C ALA A 300 9.76 7.02 8.41
N ARG A 301 9.16 8.17 8.73
CA ARG A 301 8.38 9.02 7.80
C ARG A 301 9.16 9.54 6.58
N ARG A 302 10.49 9.69 6.69
CA ARG A 302 11.35 10.16 5.58
C ARG A 302 11.81 9.01 4.70
N PHE A 303 11.99 7.84 5.30
CA PHE A 303 12.48 6.66 4.63
C PHE A 303 11.34 5.85 3.99
N LEU A 304 10.26 5.63 4.73
CA LEU A 304 9.06 4.98 4.26
C LEU A 304 8.10 6.03 3.68
N ARG A 305 7.49 5.72 2.54
CA ARG A 305 6.51 6.60 1.89
C ARG A 305 5.12 6.48 2.54
N LEU A 306 5.08 6.53 3.86
CA LEU A 306 3.83 6.46 4.61
C LEU A 306 2.89 7.61 4.26
N LYS A 307 1.63 7.30 4.15
CA LYS A 307 0.60 8.21 3.65
C LYS A 307 -0.21 8.82 4.78
N ARG A 308 -0.71 10.03 4.55
CA ARG A 308 -1.58 10.74 5.48
C ARG A 308 -3.06 10.50 5.22
N SER A 309 -3.41 9.85 4.13
CA SER A 309 -4.80 9.49 3.82
C SER A 309 -4.85 8.17 3.05
N LEU A 310 -5.95 7.47 3.20
CA LEU A 310 -6.34 6.34 2.39
C LEU A 310 -7.71 6.60 1.76
N SER A 311 -8.03 5.87 0.72
CA SER A 311 -9.34 5.92 0.06
C SER A 311 -9.90 4.53 -0.13
N MET A 312 -11.22 4.42 -0.12
CA MET A 312 -11.98 3.21 -0.42
C MET A 312 -13.07 3.55 -1.43
N LEU A 313 -13.29 2.70 -2.40
CA LEU A 313 -14.35 2.83 -3.40
C LEU A 313 -15.71 2.65 -2.73
N VAL A 314 -16.68 3.48 -3.10
CA VAL A 314 -18.10 3.29 -2.82
C VAL A 314 -18.78 2.86 -4.10
N SER A 315 -19.39 1.67 -4.08
CA SER A 315 -20.08 1.04 -5.21
C SER A 315 -21.54 0.75 -4.87
N SER A 316 -22.41 0.85 -5.86
CA SER A 316 -23.82 0.48 -5.71
C SER A 316 -24.04 -1.00 -5.38
N ARG A 317 -23.05 -1.86 -5.72
CA ARG A 317 -23.15 -3.31 -5.51
C ARG A 317 -22.80 -3.73 -4.10
N ASP A 318 -21.76 -3.12 -3.51
CA ASP A 318 -21.13 -3.61 -2.29
C ASP A 318 -21.02 -2.54 -1.19
N GLY A 319 -21.53 -1.33 -1.43
CA GLY A 319 -21.30 -0.19 -0.54
C GLY A 319 -19.80 0.19 -0.50
N ILE A 320 -19.18 0.18 0.67
CA ILE A 320 -17.73 0.43 0.78
C ILE A 320 -16.96 -0.84 0.40
N VAL A 321 -16.25 -0.77 -0.72
CA VAL A 321 -15.54 -1.91 -1.32
C VAL A 321 -14.21 -2.15 -0.62
N ARG A 322 -14.00 -3.39 -0.19
CA ARG A 322 -12.74 -3.88 0.36
C ARG A 322 -12.53 -5.34 -0.02
N GLY A 323 -11.29 -5.76 -0.17
CA GLY A 323 -10.94 -7.17 -0.24
C GLY A 323 -11.09 -7.85 1.13
N THR A 324 -11.17 -9.16 1.15
CA THR A 324 -11.42 -9.98 2.37
C THR A 324 -10.43 -9.66 3.49
N TYR A 325 -9.15 -9.52 3.16
CA TYR A 325 -8.07 -9.27 4.13
C TYR A 325 -7.67 -7.80 4.23
N GLN A 326 -8.34 -6.90 3.50
CA GLN A 326 -8.02 -5.48 3.53
C GLN A 326 -8.64 -4.79 4.75
N ASN A 327 -7.79 -4.20 5.56
CA ASN A 327 -8.18 -3.34 6.67
C ASN A 327 -7.57 -1.94 6.49
N PRO A 328 -8.34 -0.86 6.72
CA PRO A 328 -7.77 0.45 6.92
C PRO A 328 -7.05 0.47 8.27
N ILE A 329 -5.81 0.91 8.29
CA ILE A 329 -4.93 0.86 9.46
C ILE A 329 -4.36 2.24 9.71
N LEU A 330 -4.44 2.69 10.96
CA LEU A 330 -3.72 3.86 11.46
C LEU A 330 -2.41 3.38 12.10
N LEU A 331 -1.30 3.97 11.68
CA LEU A 331 0.04 3.72 12.20
C LEU A 331 0.55 4.94 12.95
N GLN A 332 1.23 4.73 14.09
CA GLN A 332 1.97 5.79 14.78
C GLN A 332 3.40 5.34 15.06
N TRP A 333 4.34 6.31 15.06
CA TRP A 333 5.75 6.10 15.41
C TRP A 333 6.28 7.15 16.40
N ALA A 334 5.36 7.89 17.01
CA ALA A 334 5.57 8.66 18.21
C ALA A 334 4.30 8.70 19.04
N ARG A 335 4.43 8.85 20.36
CA ARG A 335 3.31 8.90 21.29
C ARG A 335 2.34 10.04 20.93
N ALA A 336 1.05 9.74 20.89
CA ALA A 336 0.01 10.74 20.77
C ALA A 336 -0.15 11.51 22.10
N PRO A 337 -0.03 12.85 22.13
CA PRO A 337 -0.07 13.62 23.36
C PRO A 337 -1.39 13.46 24.14
N ARG A 338 -2.49 13.26 23.42
CA ARG A 338 -3.85 13.14 23.99
C ARG A 338 -4.33 11.70 24.18
N GLY A 339 -3.51 10.70 23.82
CA GLY A 339 -3.94 9.31 23.78
C GLY A 339 -4.95 8.99 22.67
N SER A 340 -5.12 9.91 21.72
CA SER A 340 -5.96 9.76 20.52
C SER A 340 -5.30 10.41 19.31
N ARG A 341 -5.77 10.05 18.12
CA ARG A 341 -5.42 10.66 16.84
C ARG A 341 -6.70 11.14 16.15
N ALA A 342 -6.66 12.36 15.64
CA ALA A 342 -7.78 12.94 14.92
C ALA A 342 -7.75 12.50 13.45
N LEU A 343 -8.89 11.98 12.99
CA LEU A 343 -9.14 11.64 11.60
C LEU A 343 -10.27 12.49 11.02
N GLU A 344 -10.20 12.71 9.72
CA GLU A 344 -11.24 13.32 8.91
C GLU A 344 -11.69 12.30 7.84
N LEU A 345 -12.99 12.01 7.83
CA LEU A 345 -13.65 11.22 6.82
C LEU A 345 -14.33 12.15 5.84
N THR A 346 -14.02 12.02 4.55
CA THR A 346 -14.65 12.77 3.48
C THR A 346 -15.40 11.81 2.57
N LEU A 347 -16.70 12.01 2.39
CA LEU A 347 -17.51 11.30 1.41
C LEU A 347 -17.59 12.11 0.12
N THR A 348 -17.18 11.52 -0.99
CA THR A 348 -17.24 12.12 -2.33
C THR A 348 -18.16 11.29 -3.21
N ARG A 349 -19.15 11.94 -3.82
CA ARG A 349 -19.98 11.36 -4.89
C ARG A 349 -19.30 11.58 -6.23
N PHE A 350 -19.37 10.58 -7.09
CA PHE A 350 -18.94 10.68 -8.48
C PHE A 350 -20.16 10.81 -9.39
N CYS A 351 -20.04 11.71 -10.37
CA CYS A 351 -21.07 12.01 -11.35
C CYS A 351 -20.51 11.87 -12.76
#